data_499a462debe97dff0c45ed8073a3b746
#
_entry.id   499a462debe97dff0c45ed8073a3b746
#
_cell.length_a   1.000
_cell.length_b   1.000
_cell.length_c   1.000
_cell.angle_alpha   90.00
_cell.angle_beta   90.00
_cell.angle_gamma   90.00
#
_symmetry.space_group_name_H-M   'P 1'
#
loop_
_entity.id
_entity.type
_entity.pdbx_description
1 polymer ?
#
loop_
_entity_poly.entity_id
_entity_poly.type
_entity_poly.pdbx_seq_one_letter_code
_entity_poly.pdbx_strand_id
1 'polypeptide(L)'
;SDGMTPTKRALELQPVIRDVLSKLESSIQPETDFNPATSSRTFRIMTSDYAESTLLLELLGRLADCAPNITLDLITPSDVTFHDVEQGKVDMAINRFDELPLSFHQKVIWYDNFACVMHRSHPLASHYDLETYLKAQHIWVSKTGFGVGVGIDPNEVQKLGWVDAELTKLGKQRDIRVFTRHYHAALQIAKRQSLIATLPSKAAKIFTDDPDIVLREPPFDIPPIALKMAWSALLHHDAGHIWLRRLIGDVAAEMQ
;
A
#
# COMPACT_ATOMS: atom_id res chain seq x y z
N SER A 1 -17.61 -9.38 23.89
CA SER A 1 -17.17 -8.50 24.99
C SER A 1 -16.81 -7.17 24.36
N ASP A 2 -17.56 -6.16 24.68
CA ASP A 2 -17.35 -4.80 24.22
C ASP A 2 -15.99 -4.32 24.74
N GLY A 3 -15.09 -3.95 23.83
CA GLY A 3 -13.77 -3.46 24.17
C GLY A 3 -13.82 -2.20 25.04
N MET A 4 -12.76 -1.93 25.80
CA MET A 4 -12.66 -0.70 26.59
C MET A 4 -12.57 0.51 25.67
N THR A 5 -13.46 1.50 25.88
CA THR A 5 -13.42 2.78 25.21
C THR A 5 -12.57 3.77 26.03
N PRO A 6 -11.57 4.44 25.43
CA PRO A 6 -10.75 5.38 26.18
C PRO A 6 -11.57 6.59 26.65
N THR A 7 -11.33 7.04 27.87
CA THR A 7 -11.93 8.27 28.42
C THR A 7 -11.30 9.50 27.75
N LYS A 8 -11.98 10.65 27.81
CA LYS A 8 -11.43 11.92 27.32
C LYS A 8 -10.04 12.21 27.93
N ARG A 9 -9.88 11.94 29.21
CA ARG A 9 -8.59 12.13 29.91
C ARG A 9 -7.52 11.16 29.42
N ALA A 10 -7.87 9.92 29.06
CA ALA A 10 -6.94 8.95 28.48
C ALA A 10 -6.45 9.42 27.10
N LEU A 11 -7.32 9.98 26.27
CA LEU A 11 -6.95 10.53 24.96
C LEU A 11 -6.04 11.74 25.09
N GLU A 12 -6.26 12.63 26.05
CA GLU A 12 -5.40 13.78 26.34
C GLU A 12 -4.00 13.35 26.83
N LEU A 13 -3.92 12.33 27.66
CA LEU A 13 -2.67 11.83 28.22
C LEU A 13 -1.88 10.94 27.26
N GLN A 14 -2.52 10.32 26.32
CA GLN A 14 -1.89 9.39 25.37
C GLN A 14 -0.64 9.93 24.68
N PRO A 15 -0.64 11.13 24.07
CA PRO A 15 0.56 11.66 23.41
C PRO A 15 1.69 11.94 24.41
N VAL A 16 1.36 12.41 25.62
CA VAL A 16 2.34 12.71 26.67
C VAL A 16 3.01 11.43 27.19
N ILE A 17 2.19 10.40 27.48
CA ILE A 17 2.71 9.11 27.94
C ILE A 17 3.56 8.45 26.84
N ARG A 18 3.14 8.55 25.58
CA ARG A 18 3.90 8.00 24.45
C ARG A 18 5.28 8.69 24.32
N ASP A 19 5.34 10.01 24.44
CA ASP A 19 6.59 10.76 24.40
C ASP A 19 7.54 10.37 25.56
N VAL A 20 7.01 10.24 26.78
CA VAL A 20 7.78 9.81 27.95
C VAL A 20 8.31 8.39 27.78
N LEU A 21 7.48 7.46 27.34
CA LEU A 21 7.90 6.06 27.09
C LEU A 21 8.99 6.02 26.01
N SER A 22 8.82 6.75 24.92
CA SER A 22 9.81 6.86 23.85
C SER A 22 11.17 7.37 24.34
N LYS A 23 11.17 8.39 25.22
CA LYS A 23 12.40 8.90 25.85
C LYS A 23 13.06 7.91 26.79
N LEU A 24 12.26 7.15 27.55
CA LEU A 24 12.80 6.09 28.41
C LEU A 24 13.41 4.96 27.57
N GLU A 25 12.74 4.50 26.53
CA GLU A 25 13.24 3.47 25.63
C GLU A 25 14.55 3.90 24.96
N SER A 26 14.65 5.15 24.47
CA SER A 26 15.88 5.67 23.88
C SER A 26 17.05 5.76 24.87
N SER A 27 16.74 5.96 26.16
CA SER A 27 17.76 6.03 27.23
C SER A 27 18.27 4.66 27.68
N ILE A 28 17.51 3.60 27.45
CA ILE A 28 17.83 2.22 27.86
C ILE A 28 18.57 1.45 26.76
N GLN A 29 18.28 1.76 25.49
CA GLN A 29 18.95 1.11 24.37
C GLN A 29 20.33 1.73 24.13
N PRO A 30 21.41 0.94 24.12
CA PRO A 30 22.70 1.42 23.66
C PRO A 30 22.55 1.87 22.20
N GLU A 31 23.10 3.02 21.84
CA GLU A 31 23.30 3.43 20.45
C GLU A 31 24.23 2.41 19.78
N THR A 32 23.65 1.37 19.21
CA THR A 32 24.41 0.47 18.34
C THR A 32 24.56 1.16 17.00
N ASP A 33 25.77 1.56 16.68
CA ASP A 33 26.11 2.12 15.38
C ASP A 33 25.71 1.14 14.26
N PHE A 34 24.71 1.53 13.47
CA PHE A 34 24.33 0.77 12.30
C PHE A 34 25.14 1.29 11.10
N ASN A 35 25.96 0.40 10.51
CA ASN A 35 26.67 0.71 9.27
C ASN A 35 26.05 -0.07 8.11
N PRO A 36 25.30 0.58 7.21
CA PRO A 36 24.63 -0.08 6.08
C PRO A 36 25.61 -0.77 5.13
N ALA A 37 26.81 -0.20 4.90
CA ALA A 37 27.77 -0.75 3.95
C ALA A 37 28.33 -2.13 4.38
N THR A 38 28.32 -2.44 5.67
CA THR A 38 28.86 -3.69 6.22
C THR A 38 27.81 -4.61 6.83
N SER A 39 26.59 -4.10 7.01
CA SER A 39 25.50 -4.87 7.62
C SER A 39 24.98 -5.97 6.69
N SER A 40 24.82 -7.17 7.24
CA SER A 40 24.15 -8.31 6.57
C SER A 40 22.75 -8.57 7.12
N ARG A 41 22.11 -7.55 7.71
CA ARG A 41 20.78 -7.65 8.31
C ARG A 41 19.73 -8.01 7.25
N THR A 42 18.80 -8.87 7.59
CA THR A 42 17.57 -9.11 6.83
C THR A 42 16.46 -8.24 7.41
N PHE A 43 15.83 -7.43 6.56
CA PHE A 43 14.62 -6.70 6.92
C PHE A 43 13.40 -7.39 6.31
N ARG A 44 12.44 -7.76 7.15
CA ARG A 44 11.16 -8.34 6.75
C ARG A 44 10.13 -7.26 6.57
N ILE A 45 9.62 -7.13 5.35
CA ILE A 45 8.66 -6.08 4.99
C ILE A 45 7.39 -6.73 4.47
N MET A 46 6.28 -6.54 5.17
CA MET A 46 4.98 -6.88 4.63
C MET A 46 4.55 -5.83 3.61
N THR A 47 4.24 -6.25 2.39
CA THR A 47 3.90 -5.34 1.31
C THR A 47 2.97 -5.98 0.28
N SER A 48 2.32 -5.15 -0.54
CA SER A 48 1.53 -5.59 -1.69
C SER A 48 2.34 -5.49 -2.98
N ASP A 49 1.93 -6.22 -3.99
CA ASP A 49 2.53 -6.16 -5.33
C ASP A 49 2.53 -4.74 -5.94
N TYR A 50 1.64 -3.87 -5.50
CA TYR A 50 1.66 -2.44 -5.84
C TYR A 50 2.95 -1.75 -5.34
N ALA A 51 3.27 -1.89 -4.06
CA ALA A 51 4.46 -1.27 -3.52
C ALA A 51 5.74 -2.00 -3.99
N GLU A 52 5.67 -3.31 -4.22
CA GLU A 52 6.78 -4.08 -4.80
C GLU A 52 7.14 -3.57 -6.20
N SER A 53 6.15 -3.40 -7.06
CA SER A 53 6.37 -2.98 -8.45
C SER A 53 6.63 -1.48 -8.63
N THR A 54 6.46 -0.67 -7.60
CA THR A 54 6.72 0.77 -7.63
C THR A 54 7.90 1.14 -6.74
N LEU A 55 7.68 1.28 -5.44
CA LEU A 55 8.66 1.73 -4.46
C LEU A 55 9.89 0.81 -4.35
N LEU A 56 9.66 -0.51 -4.27
CA LEU A 56 10.74 -1.43 -3.92
C LEU A 56 11.73 -1.64 -5.06
N LEU A 57 11.34 -1.44 -6.31
CA LEU A 57 12.29 -1.47 -7.44
C LEU A 57 13.35 -0.39 -7.30
N GLU A 58 12.94 0.84 -7.01
CA GLU A 58 13.85 1.97 -6.80
C GLU A 58 14.67 1.81 -5.52
N LEU A 59 14.04 1.31 -4.46
CA LEU A 59 14.71 1.02 -3.19
C LEU A 59 15.83 -0.02 -3.36
N LEU A 60 15.59 -1.09 -4.12
CA LEU A 60 16.59 -2.12 -4.40
C LEU A 60 17.79 -1.56 -5.20
N GLY A 61 17.54 -0.69 -6.16
CA GLY A 61 18.62 0.03 -6.86
C GLY A 61 19.50 0.81 -5.88
N ARG A 62 18.88 1.57 -4.98
CA ARG A 62 19.61 2.35 -3.98
C ARG A 62 20.35 1.47 -2.95
N LEU A 63 19.74 0.34 -2.54
CA LEU A 63 20.38 -0.62 -1.63
C LEU A 63 21.63 -1.25 -2.25
N ALA A 64 21.62 -1.56 -3.53
CA ALA A 64 22.79 -2.13 -4.23
C ALA A 64 24.01 -1.22 -4.10
N ASP A 65 23.81 0.10 -4.11
CA ASP A 65 24.89 1.08 -4.03
C ASP A 65 25.38 1.32 -2.59
N CYS A 66 24.48 1.40 -1.61
CA CYS A 66 24.83 1.85 -0.25
C CYS A 66 24.83 0.75 0.82
N ALA A 67 24.22 -0.41 0.55
CA ALA A 67 24.03 -1.48 1.53
C ALA A 67 24.00 -2.87 0.84
N PRO A 68 25.07 -3.29 0.15
CA PRO A 68 25.04 -4.43 -0.77
C PRO A 68 24.83 -5.79 -0.10
N ASN A 69 24.98 -5.88 1.22
CA ASN A 69 24.84 -7.14 1.95
C ASN A 69 23.50 -7.22 2.71
N ILE A 70 22.68 -6.18 2.67
CA ILE A 70 21.35 -6.18 3.28
C ILE A 70 20.41 -7.03 2.43
N THR A 71 19.58 -7.83 3.09
CA THR A 71 18.53 -8.64 2.46
C THR A 71 17.15 -8.04 2.77
N LEU A 72 16.29 -7.94 1.77
CA LEU A 72 14.86 -7.68 1.97
C LEU A 72 14.08 -9.01 1.83
N ASP A 73 13.32 -9.35 2.85
CA ASP A 73 12.37 -10.47 2.85
C ASP A 73 10.96 -9.89 2.73
N LEU A 74 10.38 -10.01 1.52
CA LEU A 74 9.08 -9.42 1.19
C LEU A 74 7.98 -10.44 1.45
N ILE A 75 7.06 -10.08 2.33
CA ILE A 75 5.99 -10.97 2.79
C ILE A 75 4.64 -10.42 2.37
N THR A 76 3.79 -11.30 1.83
CA THR A 76 2.45 -10.89 1.38
C THR A 76 1.53 -10.58 2.57
N PRO A 77 0.56 -9.66 2.41
CA PRO A 77 -0.35 -9.28 3.49
C PRO A 77 -1.21 -10.42 4.04
N SER A 78 -1.40 -11.50 3.29
CA SER A 78 -2.14 -12.68 3.75
C SER A 78 -1.39 -13.51 4.79
N ASP A 79 -0.06 -13.42 4.81
CA ASP A 79 0.81 -14.27 5.62
C ASP A 79 1.25 -13.61 6.92
N VAL A 80 0.81 -12.35 7.15
CA VAL A 80 1.22 -11.53 8.28
C VAL A 80 0.01 -10.98 9.02
N THR A 81 0.07 -11.02 10.35
CA THR A 81 -0.92 -10.40 11.23
C THR A 81 -0.39 -9.11 11.85
N PHE A 82 -1.26 -8.26 12.38
CA PHE A 82 -0.85 -7.10 13.20
C PHE A 82 0.07 -7.52 14.36
N HIS A 83 -0.22 -8.66 14.97
CA HIS A 83 0.55 -9.18 16.07
C HIS A 83 2.01 -9.52 15.69
N ASP A 84 2.25 -10.01 14.49
CA ASP A 84 3.60 -10.31 14.01
C ASP A 84 4.44 -9.04 13.84
N VAL A 85 3.84 -7.96 13.34
CA VAL A 85 4.50 -6.65 13.26
C VAL A 85 4.66 -6.03 14.66
N GLU A 86 3.65 -6.12 15.51
CA GLU A 86 3.69 -5.60 16.88
C GLU A 86 4.80 -6.25 17.70
N GLN A 87 5.02 -7.55 17.53
CA GLN A 87 6.10 -8.30 18.17
C GLN A 87 7.48 -8.11 17.51
N GLY A 88 7.59 -7.35 16.43
CA GLY A 88 8.83 -7.14 15.70
C GLY A 88 9.33 -8.36 14.91
N LYS A 89 8.50 -9.38 14.69
CA LYS A 89 8.82 -10.51 13.80
C LYS A 89 8.88 -10.08 12.34
N VAL A 90 8.07 -9.07 11.98
CA VAL A 90 8.11 -8.34 10.73
C VAL A 90 8.52 -6.91 11.05
N ASP A 91 9.57 -6.42 10.41
CA ASP A 91 10.15 -5.12 10.71
C ASP A 91 9.19 -3.99 10.37
N MET A 92 8.52 -4.08 9.22
CA MET A 92 7.70 -3.00 8.70
C MET A 92 6.55 -3.53 7.84
N ALA A 93 5.46 -2.81 7.84
CA ALA A 93 4.37 -3.00 6.89
C ALA A 93 4.28 -1.78 5.96
N ILE A 94 4.34 -2.01 4.64
CA ILE A 94 4.16 -0.96 3.62
C ILE A 94 2.89 -1.27 2.85
N ASN A 95 1.83 -0.52 3.15
CA ASN A 95 0.55 -0.70 2.49
C ASN A 95 -0.34 0.53 2.70
N ARG A 96 -1.56 0.49 2.17
CA ARG A 96 -2.64 1.33 2.65
C ARG A 96 -3.24 0.72 3.90
N PHE A 97 -3.45 1.55 4.91
CA PHE A 97 -4.15 1.17 6.12
C PHE A 97 -5.35 2.11 6.32
N ASP A 98 -6.54 1.55 6.45
CA ASP A 98 -7.73 2.32 6.84
C ASP A 98 -7.66 2.65 8.33
N GLU A 99 -7.30 1.66 9.15
CA GLU A 99 -7.08 1.82 10.59
C GLU A 99 -5.83 1.04 11.01
N LEU A 100 -5.11 1.57 11.98
CA LEU A 100 -3.97 0.92 12.62
C LEU A 100 -4.13 0.98 14.13
N PRO A 101 -3.75 -0.07 14.87
CA PRO A 101 -3.69 -0.01 16.32
C PRO A 101 -2.83 1.16 16.81
N LEU A 102 -3.19 1.74 17.95
CA LEU A 102 -2.50 2.89 18.54
C LEU A 102 -1.04 2.59 18.94
N SER A 103 -0.68 1.30 19.07
CA SER A 103 0.68 0.84 19.35
C SER A 103 1.64 1.00 18.17
N PHE A 104 1.12 1.28 16.97
CA PHE A 104 1.94 1.42 15.77
C PHE A 104 2.37 2.86 15.53
N HIS A 105 3.61 3.03 15.11
CA HIS A 105 4.05 4.21 14.41
C HIS A 105 3.72 4.11 12.93
N GLN A 106 3.40 5.23 12.29
CA GLN A 106 3.14 5.27 10.86
C GLN A 106 3.67 6.55 10.22
N LYS A 107 4.03 6.47 8.95
CA LYS A 107 4.41 7.61 8.11
C LYS A 107 3.83 7.42 6.71
N VAL A 108 3.24 8.47 6.14
CA VAL A 108 2.83 8.49 4.73
C VAL A 108 4.09 8.51 3.86
N ILE A 109 4.14 7.63 2.87
CA ILE A 109 5.20 7.57 1.85
C ILE A 109 4.83 8.51 0.70
N TRP A 110 3.64 8.32 0.11
CA TRP A 110 3.04 9.23 -0.87
C TRP A 110 1.53 9.10 -0.93
N TYR A 111 0.90 10.01 -1.67
CA TYR A 111 -0.47 9.88 -2.13
C TYR A 111 -0.46 9.51 -3.62
N ASP A 112 -1.36 8.65 -4.05
CA ASP A 112 -1.49 8.23 -5.44
C ASP A 112 -2.96 8.30 -5.90
N ASN A 113 -3.17 8.82 -7.10
CA ASN A 113 -4.47 8.87 -7.75
C ASN A 113 -4.78 7.53 -8.43
N PHE A 114 -5.90 7.48 -9.16
CA PHE A 114 -6.28 6.31 -9.94
C PHE A 114 -6.16 6.58 -11.44
N ALA A 115 -5.89 5.52 -12.18
CA ALA A 115 -5.95 5.49 -13.64
C ALA A 115 -6.73 4.27 -14.11
N CYS A 116 -7.42 4.42 -15.21
CA CYS A 116 -8.06 3.33 -15.94
C CYS A 116 -7.12 2.83 -17.02
N VAL A 117 -6.89 1.54 -17.03
CA VAL A 117 -6.01 0.84 -17.97
C VAL A 117 -6.86 -0.04 -18.87
N MET A 118 -6.65 0.05 -20.17
CA MET A 118 -7.33 -0.75 -21.18
C MET A 118 -6.45 -0.97 -22.40
N HIS A 119 -6.74 -2.01 -23.17
CA HIS A 119 -6.10 -2.23 -24.46
C HIS A 119 -6.47 -1.12 -25.44
N ARG A 120 -5.55 -0.72 -26.32
CA ARG A 120 -5.78 0.35 -27.33
C ARG A 120 -6.94 0.11 -28.28
N SER A 121 -7.27 -1.15 -28.55
CA SER A 121 -8.43 -1.51 -29.38
C SER A 121 -9.75 -1.55 -28.61
N HIS A 122 -9.73 -1.25 -27.29
CA HIS A 122 -10.96 -1.20 -26.51
C HIS A 122 -11.88 -0.09 -27.05
N PRO A 123 -13.19 -0.32 -27.20
CA PRO A 123 -14.11 0.70 -27.73
C PRO A 123 -14.04 2.05 -27.01
N LEU A 124 -13.76 2.03 -25.70
CA LEU A 124 -13.62 3.24 -24.87
C LEU A 124 -12.29 3.98 -25.04
N ALA A 125 -11.35 3.46 -25.81
CA ALA A 125 -10.11 4.19 -26.08
C ALA A 125 -10.36 5.49 -26.86
N SER A 126 -11.42 5.54 -27.67
CA SER A 126 -11.80 6.69 -28.51
C SER A 126 -12.92 7.56 -27.90
N HIS A 127 -13.83 6.98 -27.14
CA HIS A 127 -14.91 7.71 -26.48
C HIS A 127 -15.06 7.23 -25.05
N TYR A 128 -14.81 8.11 -24.09
CA TYR A 128 -14.66 7.75 -22.69
C TYR A 128 -15.35 8.76 -21.78
N ASP A 129 -16.46 8.34 -21.19
CA ASP A 129 -17.22 9.06 -20.18
C ASP A 129 -17.75 8.09 -19.11
N LEU A 130 -18.47 8.61 -18.12
CA LEU A 130 -19.02 7.78 -17.04
C LEU A 130 -20.01 6.73 -17.56
N GLU A 131 -20.86 7.08 -18.53
CA GLU A 131 -21.88 6.17 -19.02
C GLU A 131 -21.26 4.98 -19.75
N THR A 132 -20.30 5.25 -20.61
CA THR A 132 -19.57 4.21 -21.36
C THR A 132 -18.68 3.38 -20.45
N TYR A 133 -18.05 4.01 -19.44
CA TYR A 133 -17.30 3.31 -18.41
C TYR A 133 -18.17 2.30 -17.64
N LEU A 134 -19.38 2.68 -17.22
CA LEU A 134 -20.29 1.81 -16.48
C LEU A 134 -20.83 0.63 -17.30
N LYS A 135 -20.94 0.80 -18.63
CA LYS A 135 -21.38 -0.27 -19.55
C LYS A 135 -20.28 -1.27 -19.89
N ALA A 136 -19.03 -0.93 -19.63
CA ALA A 136 -17.90 -1.82 -19.88
C ALA A 136 -17.81 -2.93 -18.83
N GLN A 137 -17.02 -3.95 -19.13
CA GLN A 137 -16.65 -4.99 -18.18
C GLN A 137 -15.33 -4.68 -17.51
N HIS A 138 -15.25 -4.91 -16.21
CA HIS A 138 -14.15 -4.47 -15.38
C HIS A 138 -13.40 -5.61 -14.70
N ILE A 139 -12.15 -5.32 -14.37
CA ILE A 139 -11.33 -6.08 -13.45
C ILE A 139 -11.38 -5.37 -12.09
N TRP A 140 -11.79 -6.08 -11.07
CA TRP A 140 -11.77 -5.62 -9.69
C TRP A 140 -10.48 -6.08 -9.01
N VAL A 141 -9.75 -5.16 -8.38
CA VAL A 141 -8.55 -5.48 -7.60
C VAL A 141 -8.84 -5.25 -6.13
N SER A 142 -8.55 -6.25 -5.32
CA SER A 142 -8.78 -6.23 -3.88
C SER A 142 -7.97 -5.15 -3.19
N LYS A 143 -8.56 -4.53 -2.19
CA LYS A 143 -7.77 -3.95 -1.10
C LYS A 143 -6.94 -5.06 -0.48
N THR A 144 -5.64 -4.85 -0.39
CA THR A 144 -4.74 -5.73 0.34
C THR A 144 -4.29 -5.03 1.62
N GLY A 145 -4.23 -5.72 2.74
CA GLY A 145 -3.78 -5.13 3.99
C GLY A 145 -4.29 -5.87 5.22
N PHE A 146 -3.82 -5.48 6.38
CA PHE A 146 -4.26 -6.03 7.66
C PHE A 146 -5.76 -5.82 7.86
N GLY A 147 -6.44 -6.84 8.36
CA GLY A 147 -7.84 -6.77 8.75
C GLY A 147 -8.82 -6.70 7.58
N VAL A 148 -8.36 -6.67 6.34
CA VAL A 148 -9.24 -6.81 5.19
C VAL A 148 -9.52 -8.30 4.98
N GLY A 149 -10.46 -8.83 5.77
CA GLY A 149 -11.07 -10.12 5.51
C GLY A 149 -11.85 -10.04 4.21
N VAL A 150 -11.17 -10.31 3.10
CA VAL A 150 -11.86 -10.41 1.82
C VAL A 150 -12.59 -11.74 1.83
N GLY A 151 -13.90 -11.69 2.07
CA GLY A 151 -14.76 -12.87 1.96
C GLY A 151 -14.68 -13.52 0.59
N ILE A 152 -15.28 -14.66 0.46
CA ILE A 152 -15.37 -15.42 -0.82
C ILE A 152 -16.60 -15.04 -1.63
N ASP A 153 -17.55 -14.29 -1.08
CA ASP A 153 -18.73 -13.81 -1.82
C ASP A 153 -18.36 -12.59 -2.68
N PRO A 154 -18.39 -12.70 -4.03
CA PRO A 154 -18.02 -11.61 -4.93
C PRO A 154 -18.82 -10.32 -4.70
N ASN A 155 -20.11 -10.40 -4.35
CA ASN A 155 -20.96 -9.24 -4.16
C ASN A 155 -20.57 -8.44 -2.91
N GLU A 156 -20.20 -9.12 -1.82
CA GLU A 156 -19.71 -8.47 -0.61
C GLU A 156 -18.29 -7.93 -0.81
N VAL A 157 -17.44 -8.68 -1.52
CA VAL A 157 -16.07 -8.28 -1.85
C VAL A 157 -16.04 -7.00 -2.69
N GLN A 158 -16.93 -6.88 -3.67
CA GLN A 158 -17.00 -5.70 -4.54
C GLN A 158 -17.23 -4.41 -3.74
N LYS A 159 -18.12 -4.44 -2.76
CA LYS A 159 -18.46 -3.30 -1.91
C LYS A 159 -17.26 -2.75 -1.13
N LEU A 160 -16.23 -3.57 -0.91
CA LEU A 160 -15.00 -3.17 -0.21
C LEU A 160 -14.00 -2.44 -1.11
N GLY A 161 -14.22 -2.40 -2.42
CA GLY A 161 -13.34 -1.73 -3.38
C GLY A 161 -13.44 -0.20 -3.30
N TRP A 162 -12.31 0.52 -3.46
CA TRP A 162 -12.31 2.00 -3.45
C TRP A 162 -13.17 2.58 -4.58
N VAL A 163 -13.00 2.04 -5.77
CA VAL A 163 -13.75 2.44 -6.98
C VAL A 163 -15.25 2.23 -6.75
N ASP A 164 -15.62 1.07 -6.24
CA ASP A 164 -17.02 0.70 -6.05
C ASP A 164 -17.67 1.45 -4.88
N ALA A 165 -16.88 1.82 -3.87
CA ALA A 165 -17.33 2.68 -2.78
C ALA A 165 -17.73 4.08 -3.30
N GLU A 166 -16.95 4.67 -4.21
CA GLU A 166 -17.27 5.98 -4.80
C GLU A 166 -18.44 5.88 -5.80
N LEU A 167 -18.51 4.83 -6.60
CA LEU A 167 -19.66 4.59 -7.48
C LEU A 167 -20.96 4.41 -6.67
N THR A 168 -20.90 3.75 -5.53
CA THR A 168 -22.06 3.59 -4.63
C THR A 168 -22.59 4.93 -4.12
N LYS A 169 -21.70 5.89 -3.79
CA LYS A 169 -22.12 7.25 -3.41
C LYS A 169 -22.85 7.98 -4.53
N LEU A 170 -22.53 7.65 -5.77
CA LEU A 170 -23.23 8.17 -6.96
C LEU A 170 -24.50 7.39 -7.31
N GLY A 171 -24.87 6.37 -6.55
CA GLY A 171 -25.98 5.46 -6.87
C GLY A 171 -25.71 4.62 -8.13
N LYS A 172 -24.44 4.36 -8.45
CA LYS A 172 -23.97 3.62 -9.61
C LYS A 172 -23.25 2.36 -9.23
N GLN A 173 -23.17 1.43 -10.18
CA GLN A 173 -22.36 0.22 -10.09
C GLN A 173 -21.80 -0.14 -11.46
N ARG A 174 -20.73 -0.91 -11.50
CA ARG A 174 -20.10 -1.42 -12.73
C ARG A 174 -20.15 -2.94 -12.79
N ASP A 175 -20.05 -3.51 -13.97
CA ASP A 175 -20.02 -4.96 -14.19
C ASP A 175 -18.59 -5.50 -13.99
N ILE A 176 -18.40 -6.36 -12.97
CA ILE A 176 -17.11 -6.98 -12.69
C ILE A 176 -17.05 -8.37 -13.33
N ARG A 177 -16.13 -8.52 -14.28
CA ARG A 177 -15.87 -9.80 -14.96
C ARG A 177 -14.80 -10.63 -14.28
N VAL A 178 -13.82 -9.97 -13.64
CA VAL A 178 -12.69 -10.64 -12.99
C VAL A 178 -12.43 -10.00 -11.62
N PHE A 179 -12.31 -10.82 -10.60
CA PHE A 179 -11.81 -10.45 -9.27
C PHE A 179 -10.38 -10.97 -9.10
N THR A 180 -9.44 -10.11 -8.77
CA THR A 180 -8.05 -10.47 -8.50
C THR A 180 -7.55 -9.84 -7.20
N ARG A 181 -6.43 -10.32 -6.70
CA ARG A 181 -5.72 -9.79 -5.52
C ARG A 181 -4.43 -9.07 -5.90
N HIS A 182 -4.09 -9.06 -7.21
CA HIS A 182 -2.81 -8.60 -7.72
C HIS A 182 -3.00 -7.52 -8.79
N TYR A 183 -2.37 -6.37 -8.59
CA TYR A 183 -2.39 -5.26 -9.55
C TYR A 183 -1.70 -5.65 -10.86
N HIS A 184 -0.55 -6.34 -10.76
CA HIS A 184 0.17 -6.79 -11.95
C HIS A 184 -0.67 -7.75 -12.80
N ALA A 185 -1.39 -8.69 -12.19
CA ALA A 185 -2.29 -9.58 -12.91
C ALA A 185 -3.43 -8.81 -13.62
N ALA A 186 -4.00 -7.81 -12.94
CA ALA A 186 -5.03 -6.96 -13.54
C ALA A 186 -4.52 -6.21 -14.77
N LEU A 187 -3.30 -5.68 -14.72
CA LEU A 187 -2.64 -5.02 -15.85
C LEU A 187 -2.45 -5.97 -17.03
N GLN A 188 -1.94 -7.18 -16.78
CA GLN A 188 -1.75 -8.18 -17.83
C GLN A 188 -3.07 -8.65 -18.47
N ILE A 189 -4.14 -8.73 -17.68
CA ILE A 189 -5.48 -9.09 -18.20
C ILE A 189 -6.02 -7.94 -19.04
N ALA A 190 -5.95 -6.69 -18.56
CA ALA A 190 -6.41 -5.52 -19.30
C ALA A 190 -5.69 -5.34 -20.64
N LYS A 191 -4.40 -5.69 -20.70
CA LYS A 191 -3.60 -5.67 -21.94
C LYS A 191 -4.11 -6.68 -23.00
N ARG A 192 -4.66 -7.81 -22.58
CA ARG A 192 -4.97 -8.95 -23.49
C ARG A 192 -6.47 -9.14 -23.72
N GLN A 193 -7.29 -8.50 -22.92
CA GLN A 193 -8.74 -8.69 -22.93
C GLN A 193 -9.44 -7.33 -23.08
N SER A 194 -10.66 -7.34 -23.57
CA SER A 194 -11.49 -6.14 -23.67
C SER A 194 -12.11 -5.80 -22.30
N LEU A 195 -11.26 -5.58 -21.30
CA LEU A 195 -11.63 -5.27 -19.92
C LEU A 195 -10.91 -4.00 -19.44
N ILE A 196 -11.51 -3.30 -18.50
CA ILE A 196 -10.92 -2.12 -17.87
C ILE A 196 -10.44 -2.46 -16.47
N ALA A 197 -9.20 -2.11 -16.15
CA ALA A 197 -8.69 -2.11 -14.78
C ALA A 197 -8.56 -0.67 -14.28
N THR A 198 -9.21 -0.34 -13.16
CA THR A 198 -9.02 0.95 -12.47
C THR A 198 -8.10 0.73 -11.27
N LEU A 199 -6.91 1.32 -11.32
CA LEU A 199 -5.77 1.01 -10.46
C LEU A 199 -5.09 2.30 -9.97
N PRO A 200 -4.27 2.25 -8.91
CA PRO A 200 -3.38 3.37 -8.56
C PRO A 200 -2.49 3.77 -9.75
N SER A 201 -2.36 5.07 -9.96
CA SER A 201 -1.70 5.63 -11.16
C SER A 201 -0.24 5.22 -11.29
N LYS A 202 0.49 5.13 -10.17
CA LYS A 202 1.89 4.69 -10.21
C LYS A 202 2.02 3.23 -10.70
N ALA A 203 1.12 2.33 -10.32
CA ALA A 203 1.09 0.97 -10.86
C ALA A 203 0.74 0.96 -12.36
N ALA A 204 -0.23 1.78 -12.78
CA ALA A 204 -0.62 1.88 -14.18
C ALA A 204 0.51 2.44 -15.07
N LYS A 205 1.30 3.39 -14.55
CA LYS A 205 2.42 4.01 -15.27
C LYS A 205 3.55 3.06 -15.65
N ILE A 206 3.66 1.90 -15.03
CA ILE A 206 4.64 0.85 -15.43
C ILE A 206 4.43 0.44 -16.90
N PHE A 207 3.22 0.60 -17.44
CA PHE A 207 2.88 0.28 -18.81
C PHE A 207 2.72 1.52 -19.71
N THR A 208 3.23 2.67 -19.33
CA THR A 208 3.09 3.91 -20.13
C THR A 208 3.71 3.77 -21.52
N ASP A 209 4.83 3.05 -21.62
CA ASP A 209 5.56 2.84 -22.89
C ASP A 209 5.05 1.63 -23.68
N ASP A 210 4.05 0.92 -23.18
CA ASP A 210 3.46 -0.21 -23.89
C ASP A 210 2.50 0.28 -24.98
N PRO A 211 2.81 0.01 -26.27
CA PRO A 211 2.02 0.52 -27.38
C PRO A 211 0.59 -0.04 -27.43
N ASP A 212 0.33 -1.13 -26.73
CA ASP A 212 -0.98 -1.78 -26.71
C ASP A 212 -1.89 -1.26 -25.60
N ILE A 213 -1.37 -0.40 -24.72
CA ILE A 213 -2.09 0.11 -23.55
C ILE A 213 -2.49 1.56 -23.74
N VAL A 214 -3.69 1.89 -23.26
CA VAL A 214 -4.19 3.26 -23.11
C VAL A 214 -4.50 3.49 -21.64
N LEU A 215 -3.97 4.60 -21.11
CA LEU A 215 -4.27 5.11 -19.78
C LEU A 215 -5.25 6.28 -19.88
N ARG A 216 -6.26 6.29 -19.02
CA ARG A 216 -7.24 7.39 -18.87
C ARG A 216 -7.46 7.69 -17.40
N GLU A 217 -7.80 8.92 -17.08
CA GLU A 217 -8.30 9.24 -15.75
C GLU A 217 -9.68 8.62 -15.54
N PRO A 218 -10.04 8.20 -14.31
CA PRO A 218 -11.41 7.77 -14.05
C PRO A 218 -12.43 8.87 -14.40
N PRO A 219 -13.60 8.54 -14.98
CA PRO A 219 -14.59 9.54 -15.36
C PRO A 219 -15.47 10.01 -14.20
N PHE A 220 -14.98 9.85 -12.96
CA PHE A 220 -15.57 10.31 -11.70
C PHE A 220 -14.47 10.42 -10.64
N ASP A 221 -14.73 11.19 -9.59
CA ASP A 221 -13.76 11.43 -8.53
C ASP A 221 -13.56 10.19 -7.67
N ILE A 222 -12.30 9.82 -7.50
CA ILE A 222 -11.85 8.80 -6.55
C ILE A 222 -10.79 9.44 -5.66
N PRO A 223 -10.98 9.50 -4.33
CA PRO A 223 -9.98 10.07 -3.43
C PRO A 223 -8.62 9.37 -3.56
N PRO A 224 -7.52 10.12 -3.49
CA PRO A 224 -6.19 9.54 -3.54
C PRO A 224 -5.98 8.51 -2.42
N ILE A 225 -5.25 7.45 -2.71
CA ILE A 225 -4.81 6.51 -1.69
C ILE A 225 -3.51 6.97 -1.06
N ALA A 226 -3.36 6.77 0.25
CA ALA A 226 -2.11 6.99 0.95
C ALA A 226 -1.35 5.66 1.08
N LEU A 227 -0.20 5.53 0.42
CA LEU A 227 0.75 4.48 0.75
C LEU A 227 1.47 4.90 2.02
N LYS A 228 1.48 4.02 3.02
CA LYS A 228 2.08 4.28 4.32
C LYS A 228 3.06 3.18 4.69
N MET A 229 4.08 3.52 5.46
CA MET A 229 4.83 2.56 6.25
C MET A 229 4.35 2.59 7.70
N ALA A 230 4.25 1.42 8.31
CA ALA A 230 3.86 1.23 9.71
C ALA A 230 4.80 0.24 10.38
N TRP A 231 5.13 0.45 11.66
CA TRP A 231 6.07 -0.38 12.41
C TRP A 231 5.77 -0.37 13.89
N SER A 232 6.27 -1.38 14.60
CA SER A 232 6.14 -1.52 16.05
C SER A 232 6.92 -0.45 16.81
N ALA A 233 6.40 -0.02 17.95
CA ALA A 233 7.14 0.81 18.90
C ALA A 233 8.48 0.17 19.33
N LEU A 234 8.56 -1.17 19.37
CA LEU A 234 9.80 -1.90 19.70
C LEU A 234 10.98 -1.56 18.76
N LEU A 235 10.69 -1.28 17.49
CA LEU A 235 11.68 -0.97 16.46
C LEU A 235 11.87 0.52 16.21
N HIS A 236 11.18 1.36 16.99
CA HIS A 236 11.17 2.81 16.74
C HIS A 236 12.56 3.45 16.85
N HIS A 237 13.34 2.99 17.82
CA HIS A 237 14.70 3.49 18.12
C HIS A 237 15.83 2.57 17.62
N ASP A 238 15.50 1.47 16.94
CA ASP A 238 16.49 0.61 16.30
C ASP A 238 17.21 1.37 15.17
N ALA A 239 18.55 1.48 15.27
CA ALA A 239 19.36 2.29 14.34
C ALA A 239 19.24 1.83 12.88
N GLY A 240 19.25 0.51 12.64
CA GLY A 240 19.06 -0.05 11.30
C GLY A 240 17.67 0.21 10.75
N HIS A 241 16.66 0.11 11.59
CA HIS A 241 15.28 0.39 11.20
C HIS A 241 15.06 1.90 10.92
N ILE A 242 15.67 2.79 11.72
CA ILE A 242 15.66 4.25 11.46
C ILE A 242 16.29 4.55 10.11
N TRP A 243 17.45 3.95 9.84
CA TRP A 243 18.13 4.11 8.55
C TRP A 243 17.24 3.66 7.39
N LEU A 244 16.63 2.47 7.47
CA LEU A 244 15.76 1.96 6.41
C LEU A 244 14.54 2.88 6.16
N ARG A 245 13.90 3.36 7.23
CA ARG A 245 12.76 4.30 7.10
C ARG A 245 13.16 5.62 6.42
N ARG A 246 14.37 6.11 6.70
CA ARG A 246 14.91 7.31 6.04
C ARG A 246 15.15 7.04 4.56
N LEU A 247 15.84 5.95 4.24
CA LEU A 247 16.11 5.55 2.87
C LEU A 247 14.81 5.39 2.04
N ILE A 248 13.78 4.75 2.60
CA ILE A 248 12.46 4.65 1.96
C ILE A 248 11.86 6.05 1.74
N GLY A 249 11.98 6.94 2.71
CA GLY A 249 11.49 8.31 2.59
C GLY A 249 12.21 9.10 1.50
N ASP A 250 13.51 8.95 1.38
CA ASP A 250 14.35 9.64 0.40
C ASP A 250 14.03 9.13 -1.02
N VAL A 251 13.97 7.82 -1.22
CA VAL A 251 13.55 7.20 -2.49
C VAL A 251 12.15 7.68 -2.88
N ALA A 252 11.21 7.69 -1.95
CA ALA A 252 9.85 8.12 -2.23
C ALA A 252 9.75 9.60 -2.63
N ALA A 253 10.60 10.46 -2.05
CA ALA A 253 10.65 11.89 -2.38
C ALA A 253 11.19 12.13 -3.81
N GLU A 254 12.13 11.31 -4.27
CA GLU A 254 12.67 11.37 -5.63
C GLU A 254 11.66 10.88 -6.70
N MET A 255 10.66 10.07 -6.29
CA MET A 255 9.63 9.51 -7.17
C MET A 255 8.38 10.41 -7.32
N GLN A 256 8.31 11.54 -6.62
CA GLN A 256 7.18 12.48 -6.69
C GLN A 256 7.37 13.46 -7.83
#